data_5dcdc91600686cc29d4ed9edc1f19727
#
_entry.id   5dcdc91600686cc29d4ed9edc1f19727
#
_cell.length_a   1.000
_cell.length_b   1.000
_cell.length_c   1.000
_cell.angle_alpha   90.00
_cell.angle_beta   90.00
_cell.angle_gamma   90.00
#
_symmetry.space_group_name_H-M   'P 1'
#
loop_
_entity.id
_entity.type
_entity.pdbx_description
1 polymer ?
#
loop_
_entity_poly.entity_id
_entity_poly.type
_entity_poly.pdbx_seq_one_letter_code
_entity_poly.pdbx_strand_id
1 'polypeptide(L)'
;ARKFDCEAWLPTQQRYMEVTSTSNCTTFQARRLGIRERREDGMAAVATLNGTLATTRWIVAFLENHQQADGSIYVPEALRPYLGGLEVLSPVAR
;
A
#
# COMPACT_ATOMS: atom_id res chain seq x y z
N ALA A 1 -17.11 -11.37 -4.23
CA ALA A 1 -15.82 -10.67 -4.19
C ALA A 1 -15.35 -10.52 -2.74
N ARG A 2 -14.05 -10.60 -2.54
CA ARG A 2 -13.44 -10.36 -1.24
C ARG A 2 -12.60 -9.09 -1.29
N LYS A 3 -12.68 -8.32 -0.20
CA LYS A 3 -11.90 -7.11 -0.03
C LYS A 3 -11.02 -7.26 1.22
N PHE A 4 -9.75 -6.87 1.09
CA PHE A 4 -8.80 -6.85 2.19
C PHE A 4 -8.22 -5.45 2.30
N ASP A 5 -8.22 -4.92 3.51
CA ASP A 5 -7.66 -3.60 3.79
C ASP A 5 -6.39 -3.76 4.63
N CYS A 6 -5.37 -3.01 4.27
CA CYS A 6 -4.18 -2.88 5.09
C CYS A 6 -4.31 -1.61 5.91
N GLU A 7 -4.23 -1.73 7.22
CA GLU A 7 -4.41 -0.61 8.14
C GLU A 7 -3.12 -0.35 8.92
N ALA A 8 -2.85 0.93 9.18
CA ALA A 8 -1.71 1.35 9.97
C ALA A 8 -2.19 2.12 11.20
N TRP A 9 -1.51 1.90 12.32
CA TRP A 9 -1.77 2.64 13.54
C TRP A 9 -1.27 4.07 13.43
N LEU A 10 -2.11 5.03 13.82
CA LEU A 10 -1.76 6.45 13.87
C LEU A 10 -1.70 6.91 15.32
N PRO A 11 -0.50 7.11 15.87
CA PRO A 11 -0.37 7.51 17.29
C PRO A 11 -1.09 8.81 17.65
N THR A 12 -1.08 9.80 16.74
CA THR A 12 -1.73 11.08 16.99
C THR A 12 -3.24 11.00 17.07
N GLN A 13 -3.83 10.02 16.37
CA GLN A 13 -5.28 9.84 16.31
C GLN A 13 -5.77 8.68 17.18
N GLN A 14 -4.85 7.89 17.74
CA GLN A 14 -5.17 6.72 18.56
C GLN A 14 -6.15 5.78 17.88
N ARG A 15 -5.93 5.54 16.58
CA ARG A 15 -6.77 4.64 15.78
C ARG A 15 -5.99 4.07 14.59
N TYR A 16 -6.52 2.99 14.03
CA TYR A 16 -6.04 2.46 12.76
C TYR A 16 -6.67 3.23 11.59
N MET A 17 -5.89 3.44 10.55
CA MET A 17 -6.35 4.05 9.30
C MET A 17 -6.04 3.13 8.13
N GLU A 18 -7.02 2.95 7.25
CA GLU A 18 -6.80 2.22 6.00
C GLU A 18 -5.76 2.94 5.15
N VAL A 19 -4.71 2.23 4.77
CA VAL A 19 -3.65 2.77 3.91
C VAL A 19 -3.71 2.20 2.50
N THR A 20 -4.12 0.96 2.34
CA THR A 20 -4.38 0.35 1.03
C THR A 20 -5.56 -0.60 1.11
N SER A 21 -6.16 -0.86 -0.05
CA SER A 21 -7.25 -1.80 -0.18
C SER A 21 -6.99 -2.71 -1.38
N THR A 22 -7.29 -3.99 -1.23
CA THR A 22 -7.14 -4.97 -2.30
C THR A 22 -8.43 -5.77 -2.41
N SER A 23 -8.93 -5.92 -3.63
CA SER A 23 -10.16 -6.65 -3.91
C SER A 23 -9.91 -7.81 -4.86
N ASN A 24 -10.54 -8.94 -4.56
CA ASN A 24 -10.68 -10.01 -5.54
C ASN A 24 -11.96 -9.73 -6.33
N CYS A 25 -11.80 -9.35 -7.59
CA CYS A 25 -12.90 -8.92 -8.45
C CYS A 25 -13.62 -10.09 -9.11
N THR A 26 -13.17 -11.32 -8.87
CA THR A 26 -13.65 -12.54 -9.55
C THR A 26 -13.57 -12.33 -11.07
N THR A 27 -14.58 -12.72 -11.83
CA THR A 27 -14.58 -12.58 -13.29
C THR A 27 -15.32 -11.34 -13.78
N PHE A 28 -15.79 -10.48 -12.87
CA PHE A 28 -16.63 -9.34 -13.25
C PHE A 28 -15.90 -8.36 -14.19
N GLN A 29 -14.70 -7.94 -13.84
CA GLN A 29 -13.94 -7.01 -14.68
C GLN A 29 -13.56 -7.64 -16.01
N ALA A 30 -13.12 -8.90 -15.98
CA ALA A 30 -12.73 -9.60 -17.20
C ALA A 30 -13.88 -9.73 -18.18
N ARG A 31 -15.07 -10.05 -17.70
CA ARG A 31 -16.27 -10.13 -18.54
C ARG A 31 -16.64 -8.78 -19.14
N ARG A 32 -16.53 -7.71 -18.36
CA ARG A 32 -16.82 -6.35 -18.83
C ARG A 32 -15.84 -5.87 -19.91
N LEU A 33 -14.56 -6.24 -19.76
CA LEU A 33 -13.49 -5.78 -20.64
C LEU A 33 -13.18 -6.77 -21.77
N GLY A 34 -13.85 -7.93 -21.79
CA GLY A 34 -13.59 -8.95 -22.79
C GLY A 34 -12.26 -9.66 -22.61
N ILE A 35 -11.70 -9.67 -21.41
CA ILE A 35 -10.44 -10.35 -21.13
C ILE A 35 -10.71 -11.83 -20.90
N ARG A 36 -10.01 -12.67 -21.67
CA ARG A 36 -10.20 -14.11 -21.61
C ARG A 36 -8.86 -14.83 -21.71
N GLU A 37 -8.81 -16.04 -21.16
CA GLU A 37 -7.68 -16.93 -21.35
C GLU A 37 -8.07 -18.09 -22.24
N ARG A 38 -7.10 -18.62 -22.96
CA ARG A 38 -7.31 -19.83 -23.75
C ARG A 38 -7.05 -21.05 -22.87
N ARG A 39 -8.03 -21.93 -22.82
CA ARG A 39 -7.95 -23.22 -22.15
C ARG A 39 -8.16 -24.34 -23.15
N GLU A 40 -7.92 -25.59 -22.73
CA GLU A 40 -8.10 -26.75 -23.59
C GLU A 40 -9.52 -26.86 -24.18
N ASP A 41 -10.50 -26.49 -23.36
CA ASP A 41 -11.93 -26.58 -23.74
C ASP A 41 -12.48 -25.27 -24.31
N GLY A 42 -11.62 -24.29 -24.62
CA GLY A 42 -12.02 -23.00 -25.21
C GLY A 42 -11.54 -21.78 -24.44
N MET A 43 -12.25 -20.67 -24.65
CA MET A 43 -11.95 -19.41 -24.01
C MET A 43 -12.75 -19.24 -22.71
N ALA A 44 -12.12 -18.73 -21.69
CA ALA A 44 -12.77 -18.50 -20.40
C ALA A 44 -12.39 -17.13 -19.83
N ALA A 45 -13.32 -16.49 -19.11
CA ALA A 45 -13.03 -15.29 -18.37
C ALA A 45 -12.07 -15.60 -17.21
N VAL A 46 -11.18 -14.66 -16.89
CA VAL A 46 -10.21 -14.82 -15.82
C VAL A 46 -10.68 -14.05 -14.59
N ALA A 47 -10.21 -14.47 -13.41
CA ALA A 47 -10.37 -13.69 -12.19
C ALA A 47 -9.29 -12.61 -12.15
N THR A 48 -9.65 -11.42 -11.68
CA THR A 48 -8.70 -10.32 -11.54
C THR A 48 -8.62 -9.86 -10.09
N LEU A 49 -7.51 -9.25 -9.78
CA LEU A 49 -7.29 -8.58 -8.51
C LEU A 49 -7.15 -7.09 -8.78
N ASN A 50 -7.66 -6.28 -7.88
CA ASN A 50 -7.49 -4.84 -7.93
C ASN A 50 -6.91 -4.40 -6.59
N GLY A 51 -5.85 -3.62 -6.63
CA GLY A 51 -5.23 -3.19 -5.39
C GLY A 51 -4.54 -1.85 -5.54
N THR A 52 -4.52 -1.11 -4.46
CA THR A 52 -3.72 0.11 -4.35
C THR A 52 -2.32 -0.28 -3.94
N LEU A 53 -1.32 0.09 -4.74
CA LEU A 53 0.08 -0.19 -4.39
C LEU A 53 0.52 0.66 -3.22
N ALA A 54 0.27 1.97 -3.29
CA ALA A 54 0.65 2.90 -2.23
C ALA A 54 -0.19 4.16 -2.32
N THR A 55 -0.38 4.81 -1.17
CA THR A 55 -1.07 6.10 -1.08
C THR A 55 -0.24 7.04 -0.22
N THR A 56 -0.60 8.33 -0.22
CA THR A 56 0.01 9.31 0.68
C THR A 56 -0.24 8.98 2.15
N ARG A 57 -1.24 8.17 2.46
CA ARG A 57 -1.50 7.68 3.82
C ARG A 57 -0.34 6.85 4.37
N TRP A 58 0.38 6.14 3.51
CA TRP A 58 1.59 5.43 3.89
C TRP A 58 2.65 6.39 4.42
N ILE A 59 2.78 7.56 3.79
CA ILE A 59 3.73 8.59 4.22
C ILE A 59 3.35 9.10 5.60
N VAL A 60 2.07 9.41 5.82
CA VAL A 60 1.58 9.87 7.12
C VAL A 60 1.86 8.83 8.19
N ALA A 61 1.51 7.57 7.95
CA ALA A 61 1.72 6.49 8.91
C ALA A 61 3.21 6.29 9.23
N PHE A 62 4.06 6.34 8.20
CA PHE A 62 5.51 6.23 8.37
C PHE A 62 6.06 7.37 9.22
N LEU A 63 5.71 8.61 8.89
CA LEU A 63 6.20 9.77 9.63
C LEU A 63 5.75 9.75 11.10
N GLU A 64 4.48 9.45 11.34
CA GLU A 64 3.96 9.40 12.71
C GLU A 64 4.59 8.31 13.56
N ASN A 65 4.82 7.13 12.98
CA ASN A 65 5.33 5.99 13.75
C ASN A 65 6.84 6.02 13.96
N HIS A 66 7.57 6.77 13.15
CA HIS A 66 9.04 6.79 13.19
C HIS A 66 9.64 8.12 13.63
N GLN A 67 8.80 9.07 14.03
CA GLN A 67 9.27 10.35 14.52
C GLN A 67 9.92 10.20 15.89
N GLN A 68 11.08 10.84 16.06
CA GLN A 68 11.83 10.84 17.30
C GLN A 68 11.58 12.13 18.10
N ALA A 69 12.01 12.14 19.35
CA ALA A 69 11.79 13.29 20.25
C ALA A 69 12.42 14.58 19.74
N ASP A 70 13.52 14.50 19.00
CA ASP A 70 14.21 15.66 18.42
C ASP A 70 13.62 16.13 17.09
N GLY A 71 12.51 15.55 16.66
CA GLY A 71 11.85 15.87 15.40
C GLY A 71 12.41 15.15 14.19
N SER A 72 13.46 14.35 14.34
CA SER A 72 13.96 13.52 13.27
C SER A 72 13.04 12.33 13.02
N ILE A 73 13.18 11.71 11.86
CA ILE A 73 12.37 10.56 11.46
C ILE A 73 13.32 9.41 11.10
N TYR A 74 13.17 8.28 11.76
CA TYR A 74 13.89 7.08 11.36
C TYR A 74 13.35 6.56 10.03
N VAL A 75 14.25 6.25 9.12
CA VAL A 75 13.89 5.59 7.85
C VAL A 75 13.81 4.10 8.12
N PRO A 76 12.66 3.44 7.84
CA PRO A 76 12.57 1.99 7.98
C PRO A 76 13.64 1.30 7.16
N GLU A 77 14.21 0.24 7.70
CA GLU A 77 15.31 -0.49 7.06
C GLU A 77 14.96 -0.90 5.62
N ALA A 78 13.71 -1.32 5.39
CA ALA A 78 13.24 -1.74 4.07
C ALA A 78 13.31 -0.63 3.02
N LEU A 79 13.23 0.65 3.42
CA LEU A 79 13.27 1.79 2.51
C LEU A 79 14.67 2.35 2.28
N ARG A 80 15.63 2.04 3.15
CA ARG A 80 16.98 2.61 3.07
C ARG A 80 17.67 2.39 1.75
N PRO A 81 17.58 1.21 1.10
CA PRO A 81 18.22 1.01 -0.20
C PRO A 81 17.71 1.95 -1.29
N TYR A 82 16.47 2.39 -1.18
CA TYR A 82 15.85 3.31 -2.15
C TYR A 82 16.15 4.78 -1.86
N LEU A 83 16.74 5.07 -0.72
CA LEU A 83 17.10 6.43 -0.28
C LEU A 83 18.61 6.60 -0.13
N GLY A 84 19.39 5.81 -0.87
CA GLY A 84 20.84 5.89 -0.83
C GLY A 84 21.44 5.46 0.51
N GLY A 85 20.76 4.61 1.26
CA GLY A 85 21.21 4.16 2.57
C GLY A 85 20.92 5.12 3.71
N LEU A 86 20.15 6.18 3.45
CA LEU A 86 19.79 7.17 4.47
C LEU A 86 19.04 6.52 5.63
N GLU A 87 19.52 6.71 6.85
CA GLU A 87 18.93 6.10 8.04
C GLU A 87 17.99 7.03 8.80
N VAL A 88 18.18 8.34 8.64
CA VAL A 88 17.44 9.35 9.41
C VAL A 88 17.15 10.55 8.52
N LEU A 89 15.92 11.05 8.60
CA LEU A 89 15.56 12.34 8.03
C LEU A 89 15.69 13.38 9.14
N SER A 90 16.62 14.29 8.97
CA SER A 90 16.86 15.33 9.97
C SER A 90 15.91 16.51 9.81
N PRO A 91 15.52 17.19 10.91
CA PRO A 91 14.72 18.39 10.81
C PRO A 91 15.41 19.45 9.97
N VAL A 92 14.62 20.20 9.19
CA VAL A 92 15.14 21.30 8.40
C VAL A 92 15.31 22.51 9.29
N ALA A 93 16.48 23.11 9.25
CA ALA A 93 16.73 24.36 9.97
C ALA A 93 15.91 25.49 9.36
N ARG A 94 15.30 26.30 10.23
CA ARG A 94 14.53 27.48 9.82
C ARG A 94 15.28 28.76 10.11
#